data_82973aa42ff4ead33c4bc1e1c3fec905
#
_entry.id   82973aa42ff4ead33c4bc1e1c3fec905
#
_cell.length_a   1.000
_cell.length_b   1.000
_cell.length_c   1.000
_cell.angle_alpha   90.00
_cell.angle_beta   90.00
_cell.angle_gamma   90.00
#
_symmetry.space_group_name_H-M   'P 1'
#
loop_
_entity.id
_entity.type
_entity.pdbx_description
1 polymer ?
#
loop_
_entity_poly.entity_id
_entity_poly.type
_entity_poly.pdbx_seq_one_letter_code
_entity_poly.pdbx_strand_id
1 'polypeptide(L)'
;VYNIKTKKKVGERIPFGIGPKEMLDPIWVFISEDTLGILDRNKRIMDIYPDHRLLISDTVSPVHRISFKELLVNPVYLPGVGILSFTFQSEGHKFVLFDLEGNRLSYFGDYPNAYKNSTVYEKSIAFAGDIAVKPDGSRWVMSHKAMDMIEIYDSNLTLLNRIQGPDGIFPKVKEVNDRVRREGVSREGYFFPVVTN
;
A
#
# COMPACT_ATOMS: atom_id res chain seq x y z
N VAL A 1 7.26 19.72 6.80
CA VAL A 1 8.11 19.14 7.85
C VAL A 1 7.95 19.93 9.12
N TYR A 2 7.78 19.25 10.24
CA TYR A 2 7.63 19.85 11.57
C TYR A 2 8.67 19.28 12.52
N ASN A 3 9.20 20.13 13.39
CA ASN A 3 10.02 19.68 14.51
C ASN A 3 9.09 19.17 15.62
N ILE A 4 9.19 17.90 15.96
CA ILE A 4 8.29 17.25 16.94
C ILE A 4 8.43 17.85 18.34
N LYS A 5 9.65 18.23 18.74
CA LYS A 5 9.91 18.79 20.08
C LYS A 5 9.38 20.21 20.22
N THR A 6 9.58 21.04 19.22
CA THR A 6 9.18 22.45 19.25
C THR A 6 7.80 22.71 18.67
N LYS A 7 7.21 21.72 17.98
CA LYS A 7 5.94 21.79 17.23
C LYS A 7 5.92 22.89 16.16
N LYS A 8 7.09 23.39 15.76
CA LYS A 8 7.21 24.43 14.73
C LYS A 8 7.40 23.83 13.35
N LYS A 9 6.79 24.42 12.34
CA LYS A 9 7.06 24.13 10.93
C LYS A 9 8.50 24.54 10.61
N VAL A 10 9.31 23.61 10.11
CA VAL A 10 10.72 23.84 9.75
C VAL A 10 10.94 23.94 8.25
N GLY A 11 9.96 23.49 7.46
CA GLY A 11 10.01 23.62 6.01
C GLY A 11 8.80 23.01 5.32
N GLU A 12 8.62 23.36 4.06
CA GLU A 12 7.69 22.77 3.11
C GLU A 12 8.49 22.46 1.86
N ARG A 13 8.54 21.19 1.44
CA ARG A 13 9.51 20.72 0.46
C ARG A 13 8.91 20.21 -0.83
N ILE A 14 7.68 19.75 -0.74
CA ILE A 14 7.00 19.14 -1.88
C ILE A 14 5.74 19.96 -2.09
N PRO A 15 5.74 20.91 -3.03
CA PRO A 15 4.54 21.68 -3.34
C PRO A 15 3.47 20.75 -3.94
N PHE A 16 2.23 21.12 -3.70
CA PHE A 16 1.08 20.45 -4.30
C PHE A 16 0.92 20.87 -5.75
N GLY A 17 0.81 19.93 -6.68
CA GLY A 17 0.56 20.22 -8.07
C GLY A 17 1.01 19.12 -9.05
N ILE A 18 0.90 19.42 -10.34
CA ILE A 18 1.20 18.50 -11.44
C ILE A 18 2.61 18.66 -12.02
N GLY A 19 3.31 19.71 -11.65
CA GLY A 19 4.65 20.04 -12.13
C GLY A 19 5.68 18.96 -11.77
N PRO A 20 6.89 19.01 -12.36
CA PRO A 20 7.89 17.95 -12.21
C PRO A 20 8.47 17.81 -10.80
N LYS A 21 8.36 18.87 -9.97
CA LYS A 21 8.80 18.87 -8.55
C LYS A 21 7.63 18.93 -7.57
N GLU A 22 6.41 18.82 -8.05
CA GLU A 22 5.17 18.86 -7.28
C GLU A 22 4.59 17.47 -7.14
N MET A 23 3.79 17.24 -6.11
CA MET A 23 3.08 15.99 -5.89
C MET A 23 1.60 16.23 -5.62
N LEU A 24 0.75 15.30 -6.10
CA LEU A 24 -0.70 15.35 -5.92
C LEU A 24 -1.16 14.55 -4.69
N ASP A 25 -0.51 13.42 -4.42
CA ASP A 25 -0.90 12.49 -3.37
C ASP A 25 0.34 11.77 -2.79
N PRO A 26 1.19 12.52 -2.05
CA PRO A 26 2.44 11.97 -1.52
C PRO A 26 2.19 11.04 -0.34
N ILE A 27 2.79 9.87 -0.39
CA ILE A 27 2.90 8.93 0.73
C ILE A 27 4.35 8.53 0.95
N TRP A 28 4.66 8.14 2.21
CA TRP A 28 6.01 7.82 2.63
C TRP A 28 6.28 6.33 2.46
N VAL A 29 7.46 6.00 1.92
CA VAL A 29 7.98 4.63 1.86
C VAL A 29 9.41 4.66 2.39
N PHE A 30 9.65 4.02 3.52
CA PHE A 30 11.01 3.89 4.06
C PHE A 30 11.76 2.79 3.30
N ILE A 31 12.93 3.12 2.78
CA ILE A 31 13.78 2.19 2.05
C ILE A 31 14.93 1.70 2.94
N SER A 32 15.45 2.57 3.82
CA SER A 32 16.44 2.24 4.85
C SER A 32 16.37 3.26 5.97
N GLU A 33 17.23 3.13 7.00
CA GLU A 33 17.30 4.10 8.11
C GLU A 33 17.52 5.54 7.63
N ASP A 34 18.31 5.72 6.57
CA ASP A 34 18.66 7.05 6.04
C ASP A 34 17.97 7.36 4.70
N THR A 35 17.43 6.38 3.99
CA THR A 35 16.85 6.57 2.66
C THR A 35 15.34 6.59 2.71
N LEU A 36 14.74 7.60 2.09
CA LEU A 36 13.30 7.80 2.04
C LEU A 36 12.80 7.82 0.61
N GLY A 37 11.83 6.97 0.31
CA GLY A 37 10.99 7.08 -0.88
C GLY A 37 9.75 7.91 -0.58
N ILE A 38 9.39 8.80 -1.50
CA ILE A 38 8.12 9.53 -1.47
C ILE A 38 7.38 9.20 -2.75
N LEU A 39 6.30 8.46 -2.63
CA LEU A 39 5.45 8.06 -3.75
C LEU A 39 4.33 9.07 -3.95
N ASP A 40 4.21 9.61 -5.17
CA ASP A 40 2.97 10.24 -5.63
C ASP A 40 2.09 9.15 -6.26
N ARG A 41 1.04 8.72 -5.57
CA ARG A 41 0.15 7.67 -6.05
C ARG A 41 -0.56 8.04 -7.34
N ASN A 42 -0.95 9.30 -7.50
CA ASN A 42 -1.67 9.74 -8.68
C ASN A 42 -0.76 9.79 -9.91
N LYS A 43 0.48 10.23 -9.75
CA LYS A 43 1.48 10.23 -10.84
C LYS A 43 2.14 8.86 -11.03
N ARG A 44 2.01 7.95 -10.06
CA ARG A 44 2.69 6.64 -10.03
C ARG A 44 4.20 6.76 -10.14
N ILE A 45 4.76 7.75 -9.46
CA ILE A 45 6.20 7.98 -9.38
C ILE A 45 6.65 7.99 -7.93
N MET A 46 7.83 7.45 -7.67
CA MET A 46 8.48 7.51 -6.36
C MET A 46 9.81 8.24 -6.49
N ASP A 47 9.98 9.30 -5.76
CA ASP A 47 11.23 10.03 -5.62
C ASP A 47 12.01 9.50 -4.42
N ILE A 48 13.25 9.08 -4.65
CA ILE A 48 14.15 8.53 -3.65
C ILE A 48 15.12 9.61 -3.19
N TYR A 49 15.15 9.85 -1.89
CA TYR A 49 16.02 10.80 -1.22
C TYR A 49 17.07 10.05 -0.39
N PRO A 50 18.37 10.43 -0.47
CA PRO A 50 19.47 9.68 0.16
C PRO A 50 19.47 9.80 1.69
N ASP A 51 18.83 10.82 2.23
CA ASP A 51 18.72 11.06 3.67
C ASP A 51 17.44 11.85 3.94
N HIS A 52 16.53 11.29 4.73
CA HIS A 52 15.29 11.98 5.10
C HIS A 52 15.54 13.31 5.84
N ARG A 53 16.67 13.45 6.54
CA ARG A 53 17.06 14.69 7.22
C ARG A 53 17.31 15.83 6.22
N LEU A 54 17.72 15.50 5.01
CA LEU A 54 17.96 16.49 3.96
C LEU A 54 16.66 17.12 3.43
N LEU A 55 15.50 16.53 3.70
CA LEU A 55 14.20 17.15 3.38
C LEU A 55 13.97 18.48 4.10
N ILE A 56 14.82 18.82 5.07
CA ILE A 56 14.84 20.15 5.72
C ILE A 56 15.59 21.19 4.89
N SER A 57 16.42 20.78 3.93
CA SER A 57 17.22 21.68 3.07
C SER A 57 16.49 22.06 1.78
N ASP A 58 16.52 23.34 1.40
CA ASP A 58 15.89 23.84 0.15
C ASP A 58 16.55 23.30 -1.12
N THR A 59 17.73 22.70 -0.99
CA THR A 59 18.58 22.28 -2.10
C THR A 59 18.52 20.77 -2.40
N VAL A 60 17.73 19.99 -1.64
CA VAL A 60 17.68 18.55 -1.83
C VAL A 60 16.85 18.18 -3.03
N SER A 61 17.46 17.45 -3.94
CA SER A 61 16.81 16.78 -5.07
C SER A 61 16.79 15.26 -4.85
N PRO A 62 15.82 14.54 -5.38
CA PRO A 62 15.85 13.09 -5.36
C PRO A 62 17.08 12.60 -6.15
N VAL A 63 17.71 11.56 -5.63
CA VAL A 63 18.85 10.91 -6.32
C VAL A 63 18.38 9.91 -7.36
N HIS A 64 17.14 9.45 -7.23
CA HIS A 64 16.53 8.51 -8.16
C HIS A 64 15.03 8.72 -8.22
N ARG A 65 14.45 8.45 -9.40
CA ARG A 65 13.00 8.47 -9.63
C ARG A 65 12.56 7.17 -10.26
N ILE A 66 11.61 6.52 -9.62
CA ILE A 66 11.02 5.27 -10.10
C ILE A 66 9.63 5.58 -10.66
N SER A 67 9.31 5.03 -11.82
CA SER A 67 7.99 5.14 -12.45
C SER A 67 7.30 3.78 -12.49
N PHE A 68 6.06 3.72 -12.04
CA PHE A 68 5.28 2.48 -12.00
C PHE A 68 4.18 2.49 -13.06
N LYS A 69 3.98 1.37 -13.74
CA LYS A 69 2.86 1.19 -14.68
C LYS A 69 1.54 0.95 -13.94
N GLU A 70 1.60 0.49 -12.71
CA GLU A 70 0.45 0.10 -11.90
C GLU A 70 0.25 1.05 -10.72
N LEU A 71 -0.99 1.10 -10.21
CA LEU A 71 -1.29 1.82 -8.98
C LEU A 71 -0.74 1.03 -7.78
N LEU A 72 0.05 1.69 -6.94
CA LEU A 72 0.53 1.13 -5.68
C LEU A 72 -0.42 1.47 -4.55
N VAL A 73 -0.74 0.47 -3.73
CA VAL A 73 -1.61 0.61 -2.56
C VAL A 73 -0.86 0.14 -1.32
N ASN A 74 -0.68 1.05 -0.37
CA ASN A 74 0.08 0.80 0.86
C ASN A 74 1.45 0.15 0.59
N PRO A 75 2.28 0.73 -0.30
CA PRO A 75 3.56 0.14 -0.64
C PRO A 75 4.53 0.20 0.54
N VAL A 76 5.36 -0.83 0.63
CA VAL A 76 6.46 -0.92 1.59
C VAL A 76 7.72 -1.41 0.88
N TYR A 77 8.87 -1.03 1.38
CA TYR A 77 10.13 -1.57 0.92
C TYR A 77 10.49 -2.85 1.70
N LEU A 78 10.80 -3.91 1.00
CA LEU A 78 11.38 -5.14 1.53
C LEU A 78 12.88 -5.14 1.26
N PRO A 79 13.74 -5.02 2.29
CA PRO A 79 15.20 -4.98 2.12
C PRO A 79 15.72 -6.18 1.31
N GLY A 80 16.50 -5.89 0.26
CA GLY A 80 17.06 -6.90 -0.64
C GLY A 80 16.08 -7.59 -1.59
N VAL A 81 14.79 -7.25 -1.53
CA VAL A 81 13.73 -7.87 -2.34
C VAL A 81 13.12 -6.89 -3.33
N GLY A 82 12.65 -5.71 -2.86
CA GLY A 82 12.02 -4.72 -3.72
C GLY A 82 10.90 -3.95 -3.04
N ILE A 83 10.00 -3.40 -3.85
CA ILE A 83 8.83 -2.64 -3.38
C ILE A 83 7.60 -3.54 -3.48
N LEU A 84 7.08 -3.90 -2.32
CA LEU A 84 5.85 -4.67 -2.17
C LEU A 84 4.65 -3.71 -2.10
N SER A 85 3.57 -4.05 -2.80
CA SER A 85 2.30 -3.33 -2.72
C SER A 85 1.12 -4.29 -2.72
N PHE A 86 0.05 -3.92 -2.05
CA PHE A 86 -1.25 -4.54 -2.29
C PHE A 86 -1.74 -4.16 -3.69
N THR A 87 -2.49 -5.03 -4.39
CA THR A 87 -2.97 -4.77 -5.75
C THR A 87 -4.46 -4.98 -5.93
N PHE A 88 -5.08 -4.12 -6.75
CA PHE A 88 -6.45 -4.28 -7.25
C PHE A 88 -6.49 -4.75 -8.72
N GLN A 89 -5.34 -5.12 -9.29
CA GLN A 89 -5.21 -5.41 -10.72
C GLN A 89 -4.99 -6.89 -11.05
N SER A 90 -4.80 -7.73 -10.03
CA SER A 90 -4.64 -9.18 -10.21
C SER A 90 -5.90 -9.93 -9.85
N GLU A 91 -6.36 -10.82 -10.74
CA GLU A 91 -7.55 -11.66 -10.50
C GLU A 91 -7.35 -12.69 -9.39
N GLY A 92 -6.14 -13.20 -9.23
CA GLY A 92 -5.82 -14.29 -8.32
C GLY A 92 -5.02 -13.91 -7.09
N HIS A 93 -4.37 -12.74 -7.08
CA HIS A 93 -3.34 -12.43 -6.10
C HIS A 93 -3.60 -11.12 -5.37
N LYS A 94 -3.19 -11.07 -4.11
CA LYS A 94 -3.34 -9.89 -3.23
C LYS A 94 -2.23 -8.88 -3.41
N PHE A 95 -1.03 -9.32 -3.79
CA PHE A 95 0.17 -8.51 -3.77
C PHE A 95 0.87 -8.47 -5.12
N VAL A 96 1.61 -7.40 -5.33
CA VAL A 96 2.53 -7.19 -6.43
C VAL A 96 3.89 -6.76 -5.90
N LEU A 97 4.96 -7.29 -6.48
CA LEU A 97 6.34 -6.94 -6.19
C LEU A 97 6.95 -6.22 -7.40
N PHE A 98 7.68 -5.14 -7.13
CA PHE A 98 8.45 -4.38 -8.09
C PHE A 98 9.93 -4.35 -7.71
N ASP A 99 10.81 -4.26 -8.70
CA ASP A 99 12.19 -3.86 -8.50
C ASP A 99 12.33 -2.35 -8.23
N LEU A 100 13.57 -1.89 -8.01
CA LEU A 100 13.85 -0.47 -7.79
C LEU A 100 13.90 0.36 -9.09
N GLU A 101 13.74 -0.26 -10.24
CA GLU A 101 13.54 0.36 -11.54
C GLU A 101 12.04 0.55 -11.87
N GLY A 102 11.14 -0.02 -11.05
CA GLY A 102 9.70 0.07 -11.22
C GLY A 102 9.11 -1.02 -12.12
N ASN A 103 9.90 -2.04 -12.49
CA ASN A 103 9.41 -3.17 -13.24
C ASN A 103 8.72 -4.15 -12.31
N ARG A 104 7.55 -4.65 -12.72
CA ARG A 104 6.87 -5.70 -11.99
C ARG A 104 7.65 -7.01 -12.07
N LEU A 105 8.01 -7.56 -10.92
CA LEU A 105 8.67 -8.85 -10.80
C LEU A 105 7.65 -10.00 -10.74
N SER A 106 6.62 -9.87 -9.88
CA SER A 106 5.63 -10.93 -9.72
C SER A 106 4.33 -10.42 -9.08
N TYR A 107 3.26 -11.23 -9.26
CA TYR A 107 2.08 -11.22 -8.39
C TYR A 107 2.13 -12.45 -7.47
N PHE A 108 1.63 -12.32 -6.24
CA PHE A 108 1.59 -13.43 -5.29
C PHE A 108 0.55 -13.21 -4.18
N GLY A 109 0.41 -14.20 -3.28
CA GLY A 109 -0.53 -14.17 -2.16
C GLY A 109 -1.97 -14.44 -2.61
N ASP A 110 -2.29 -15.71 -2.78
CA ASP A 110 -3.59 -16.16 -3.30
C ASP A 110 -4.75 -15.78 -2.37
N TYR A 111 -5.89 -15.49 -2.98
CA TYR A 111 -7.15 -15.35 -2.25
C TYR A 111 -7.69 -16.73 -1.85
N PRO A 112 -8.31 -16.85 -0.65
CA PRO A 112 -8.96 -18.10 -0.26
C PRO A 112 -10.05 -18.54 -1.24
N ASN A 113 -10.20 -19.87 -1.40
CA ASN A 113 -11.19 -20.48 -2.32
C ASN A 113 -12.64 -20.02 -2.07
N ALA A 114 -12.98 -19.65 -0.83
CA ALA A 114 -14.30 -19.13 -0.47
C ALA A 114 -14.71 -17.89 -1.30
N TYR A 115 -13.73 -17.17 -1.85
CA TYR A 115 -13.94 -15.98 -2.68
C TYR A 115 -13.79 -16.24 -4.18
N LYS A 116 -13.77 -17.50 -4.60
CA LYS A 116 -13.55 -17.89 -6.01
C LYS A 116 -14.50 -17.18 -6.99
N ASN A 117 -15.76 -17.04 -6.60
CA ASN A 117 -16.79 -16.43 -7.44
C ASN A 117 -16.93 -14.92 -7.27
N SER A 118 -16.14 -14.30 -6.40
CA SER A 118 -16.15 -12.85 -6.20
C SER A 118 -15.34 -12.16 -7.30
N THR A 119 -15.73 -10.94 -7.65
CA THR A 119 -14.96 -10.09 -8.58
C THR A 119 -13.61 -9.71 -7.98
N VAL A 120 -12.66 -9.29 -8.82
CA VAL A 120 -11.35 -8.77 -8.38
C VAL A 120 -11.52 -7.64 -7.37
N TYR A 121 -12.43 -6.72 -7.67
CA TYR A 121 -12.71 -5.57 -6.82
C TYR A 121 -13.23 -5.97 -5.43
N GLU A 122 -14.19 -6.89 -5.38
CA GLU A 122 -14.74 -7.41 -4.12
C GLU A 122 -13.68 -8.10 -3.27
N LYS A 123 -12.86 -8.97 -3.89
CA LYS A 123 -11.72 -9.62 -3.23
C LYS A 123 -10.76 -8.57 -2.66
N SER A 124 -10.40 -7.59 -3.48
CA SER A 124 -9.44 -6.57 -3.09
C SER A 124 -9.91 -5.76 -1.89
N ILE A 125 -11.19 -5.38 -1.85
CA ILE A 125 -11.74 -4.65 -0.69
C ILE A 125 -11.81 -5.54 0.54
N ALA A 126 -12.26 -6.79 0.40
CA ALA A 126 -12.35 -7.71 1.52
C ALA A 126 -10.99 -7.98 2.18
N PHE A 127 -9.92 -8.01 1.39
CA PHE A 127 -8.57 -8.29 1.84
C PHE A 127 -7.66 -7.06 1.95
N ALA A 128 -8.19 -5.86 1.71
CA ALA A 128 -7.42 -4.63 1.90
C ALA A 128 -6.94 -4.49 3.36
N GLY A 129 -5.75 -3.93 3.52
CA GLY A 129 -5.17 -3.75 4.84
C GLY A 129 -3.86 -3.00 4.81
N ASP A 130 -3.14 -3.03 5.91
CA ASP A 130 -1.87 -2.37 6.07
C ASP A 130 -0.73 -3.38 6.17
N ILE A 131 0.39 -3.06 5.55
CA ILE A 131 1.58 -3.91 5.53
C ILE A 131 2.61 -3.28 6.46
N ALA A 132 3.23 -4.12 7.31
CA ALA A 132 4.37 -3.72 8.12
C ALA A 132 5.53 -4.70 7.90
N VAL A 133 6.74 -4.16 7.83
CA VAL A 133 7.96 -4.93 7.60
C VAL A 133 8.85 -4.84 8.84
N LYS A 134 9.40 -5.97 9.26
CA LYS A 134 10.43 -6.01 10.30
C LYS A 134 11.68 -5.29 9.79
N PRO A 135 12.37 -4.46 10.60
CA PRO A 135 13.50 -3.65 10.13
C PRO A 135 14.61 -4.43 9.41
N ASP A 136 14.86 -5.67 9.80
CA ASP A 136 15.84 -6.54 9.16
C ASP A 136 15.34 -7.21 7.86
N GLY A 137 14.11 -6.94 7.44
CA GLY A 137 13.50 -7.52 6.24
C GLY A 137 13.14 -9.02 6.35
N SER A 138 13.46 -9.69 7.46
CA SER A 138 13.29 -11.13 7.60
C SER A 138 11.83 -11.59 7.57
N ARG A 139 10.91 -10.71 7.95
CA ARG A 139 9.45 -10.97 7.99
C ARG A 139 8.67 -9.71 7.68
N TRP A 140 7.46 -9.91 7.20
CA TRP A 140 6.47 -8.86 7.06
C TRP A 140 5.08 -9.41 7.37
N VAL A 141 4.16 -8.52 7.68
CA VAL A 141 2.79 -8.87 8.05
C VAL A 141 1.79 -8.04 7.27
N MET A 142 0.63 -8.64 7.00
CA MET A 142 -0.55 -7.98 6.49
C MET A 142 -1.64 -8.01 7.55
N SER A 143 -2.07 -6.84 8.01
CA SER A 143 -3.23 -6.69 8.88
C SER A 143 -4.43 -6.26 8.04
N HIS A 144 -5.49 -7.06 8.05
CA HIS A 144 -6.67 -6.80 7.23
C HIS A 144 -7.63 -5.82 7.90
N LYS A 145 -8.24 -4.90 7.13
CA LYS A 145 -9.18 -3.89 7.66
C LYS A 145 -10.59 -4.42 7.86
N ALA A 146 -10.98 -5.40 7.05
CA ALA A 146 -12.35 -5.92 7.04
C ALA A 146 -12.50 -7.27 7.77
N MET A 147 -11.44 -7.81 8.36
CA MET A 147 -11.46 -9.06 9.10
C MET A 147 -10.44 -9.02 10.25
N ASP A 148 -10.68 -9.82 11.27
CA ASP A 148 -9.79 -9.96 12.43
C ASP A 148 -8.67 -10.98 12.16
N MET A 149 -7.94 -10.77 11.08
CA MET A 149 -6.89 -11.68 10.62
C MET A 149 -5.58 -10.94 10.34
N ILE A 150 -4.48 -11.56 10.71
CA ILE A 150 -3.11 -11.15 10.37
C ILE A 150 -2.44 -12.29 9.61
N GLU A 151 -1.87 -11.99 8.47
CA GLU A 151 -1.01 -12.90 7.71
C GLU A 151 0.46 -12.55 7.94
N ILE A 152 1.30 -13.55 8.19
CA ILE A 152 2.74 -13.41 8.44
C ILE A 152 3.49 -14.10 7.31
N TYR A 153 4.42 -13.39 6.71
CA TYR A 153 5.24 -13.84 5.58
C TYR A 153 6.73 -13.75 5.90
N ASP A 154 7.53 -14.58 5.24
CA ASP A 154 8.99 -14.47 5.25
C ASP A 154 9.52 -13.52 4.15
N SER A 155 10.85 -13.35 4.10
CA SER A 155 11.53 -12.56 3.07
C SER A 155 11.42 -13.16 1.65
N ASN A 156 11.10 -14.46 1.53
CA ASN A 156 10.87 -15.13 0.26
C ASN A 156 9.40 -15.03 -0.20
N LEU A 157 8.60 -14.17 0.43
CA LEU A 157 7.18 -13.95 0.14
C LEU A 157 6.29 -15.17 0.45
N THR A 158 6.78 -16.12 1.22
CA THR A 158 6.04 -17.32 1.61
C THR A 158 5.17 -17.03 2.82
N LEU A 159 3.89 -17.39 2.76
CA LEU A 159 2.99 -17.29 3.90
C LEU A 159 3.41 -18.32 4.97
N LEU A 160 3.85 -17.81 6.13
CA LEU A 160 4.25 -18.65 7.27
C LEU A 160 3.08 -19.01 8.17
N ASN A 161 2.20 -18.04 8.43
CA ASN A 161 1.11 -18.23 9.36
C ASN A 161 -0.06 -17.26 9.10
N ARG A 162 -1.25 -17.67 9.54
CA ARG A 162 -2.43 -16.81 9.68
C ARG A 162 -2.88 -16.85 11.13
N ILE A 163 -2.99 -15.69 11.74
CA ILE A 163 -3.51 -15.53 13.08
C ILE A 163 -4.93 -14.97 12.93
N GLN A 164 -5.92 -15.76 13.32
CA GLN A 164 -7.31 -15.36 13.37
C GLN A 164 -7.58 -14.74 14.73
N GLY A 165 -8.23 -13.61 14.77
CA GLY A 165 -8.71 -12.99 16.00
C GLY A 165 -9.89 -13.75 16.61
N PRO A 166 -10.28 -13.38 17.85
CA PRO A 166 -11.26 -14.13 18.63
C PRO A 166 -12.66 -14.11 18.03
N ASP A 167 -13.01 -13.08 17.26
CA ASP A 167 -14.37 -12.89 16.76
C ASP A 167 -14.64 -13.66 15.45
N GLY A 168 -13.60 -14.23 14.81
CA GLY A 168 -13.71 -15.01 13.58
C GLY A 168 -14.36 -14.25 12.42
N ILE A 169 -14.14 -12.91 12.36
CA ILE A 169 -14.81 -12.04 11.39
C ILE A 169 -14.23 -12.29 10.00
N PHE A 170 -15.09 -12.74 9.08
CA PHE A 170 -14.80 -12.79 7.64
C PHE A 170 -15.81 -11.91 6.89
N PRO A 171 -15.35 -11.00 6.02
CA PRO A 171 -16.25 -10.14 5.30
C PRO A 171 -17.12 -10.95 4.34
N LYS A 172 -18.44 -10.80 4.46
CA LYS A 172 -19.38 -11.20 3.41
C LYS A 172 -19.47 -10.06 2.41
N VAL A 173 -18.95 -10.29 1.22
CA VAL A 173 -19.09 -9.33 0.12
C VAL A 173 -20.55 -9.37 -0.32
N LYS A 174 -21.30 -8.30 -0.06
CA LYS A 174 -22.61 -8.08 -0.68
C LYS A 174 -22.38 -7.52 -2.07
N GLU A 175 -23.02 -8.10 -3.07
CA GLU A 175 -23.15 -7.45 -4.37
C GLU A 175 -23.77 -6.06 -4.16
N VAL A 176 -23.02 -5.03 -4.53
CA VAL A 176 -23.57 -3.67 -4.60
C VAL A 176 -24.59 -3.71 -5.71
N ASN A 177 -25.85 -3.51 -5.37
CA ASN A 177 -26.94 -3.57 -6.30
C ASN A 177 -26.62 -2.62 -7.48
N ASP A 178 -26.67 -3.08 -8.70
CA ASP A 178 -26.41 -2.30 -9.92
C ASP A 178 -27.23 -1.00 -10.00
N ARG A 179 -28.29 -0.92 -9.23
CA ARG A 179 -29.15 0.25 -9.06
C ARG A 179 -28.37 1.44 -8.48
N VAL A 180 -27.47 1.22 -7.49
CA VAL A 180 -26.63 2.27 -6.89
C VAL A 180 -25.63 2.82 -7.88
N ARG A 181 -25.10 1.98 -8.79
CA ARG A 181 -24.21 2.40 -9.89
C ARG A 181 -24.90 3.25 -10.94
N ARG A 182 -26.20 2.98 -11.24
CA ARG A 182 -26.97 3.70 -12.27
C ARG A 182 -27.47 5.05 -11.81
N GLU A 183 -27.68 5.24 -10.53
CA GLU A 183 -28.26 6.48 -9.97
C GLU A 183 -27.19 7.56 -9.66
N GLY A 184 -25.93 7.35 -10.03
CA GLY A 184 -24.87 8.36 -9.87
C GLY A 184 -24.57 8.72 -8.42
N VAL A 185 -25.06 7.94 -7.47
CA VAL A 185 -24.83 8.15 -6.05
C VAL A 185 -23.38 7.73 -5.74
N SER A 186 -22.57 8.75 -5.66
CA SER A 186 -21.26 8.93 -5.07
C SER A 186 -20.28 7.75 -5.11
N ARG A 187 -19.06 8.10 -5.47
CA ARG A 187 -17.80 7.34 -5.40
C ARG A 187 -17.43 6.75 -4.02
N GLU A 188 -18.34 6.76 -3.07
CA GLU A 188 -18.17 6.24 -1.72
C GLU A 188 -18.99 4.96 -1.52
N GLY A 189 -18.71 3.95 -2.35
CA GLY A 189 -19.13 2.59 -2.03
C GLY A 189 -18.30 2.06 -0.87
N TYR A 190 -18.62 2.45 0.35
CA TYR A 190 -18.09 1.78 1.52
C TYR A 190 -18.75 0.42 1.64
N PHE A 191 -17.99 -0.64 1.39
CA PHE A 191 -18.40 -1.98 1.76
C PHE A 191 -18.23 -2.12 3.26
N PHE A 192 -19.31 -2.07 3.99
CA PHE A 192 -19.28 -2.45 5.40
C PHE A 192 -19.31 -3.98 5.47
N PRO A 193 -18.38 -4.61 6.20
CA PRO A 193 -18.51 -6.01 6.51
C PRO A 193 -19.81 -6.21 7.26
N VAL A 194 -20.69 -7.08 6.76
CA VAL A 194 -21.88 -7.46 7.51
C VAL A 194 -21.46 -8.53 8.50
N VAL A 195 -21.24 -8.12 9.73
CA VAL A 195 -21.10 -9.07 10.83
C VAL A 195 -22.48 -9.74 11.00
N THR A 196 -22.54 -11.02 10.66
CA THR A 196 -23.70 -11.84 11.02
C THR A 196 -23.31 -12.66 12.24
N ASN A 197 -23.95 -12.34 13.37
CA ASN A 197 -23.96 -13.19 14.54
C ASN A 197 -24.59 -14.54 14.21
#